data_a244bfb6ba1d962ece580d1f1f8e1771
#
_entry.id   a244bfb6ba1d962ece580d1f1f8e1771
#
_cell.length_a   1.000
_cell.length_b   1.000
_cell.length_c   1.000
_cell.angle_alpha   90.00
_cell.angle_beta   90.00
_cell.angle_gamma   90.00
#
_symmetry.space_group_name_H-M   'P 1'
#
loop_
_entity.id
_entity.type
_entity.pdbx_description
1 polymer ?
#
loop_
_entity_poly.entity_id
_entity_poly.type
_entity_poly.pdbx_seq_one_letter_code
_entity_poly.pdbx_strand_id
1 'polypeptide(L)'
;GGAATPAPSTGGEQPTASSEQPAATGGPQVGIVLPTKDEPRWLQDEARFNDLLGTAGVPVEILFSQGDSAKEKANVESLLTKGVKVIILTPQDGAAAAAAAEAAREAGAKVVSYDRLILGTDAVDYYVTFDSNAVGAAQAQYLVDKAEGAGNPLYLYAGASSDNNAFLFFEGAWSVLQPKIADGTFVIKNSSEAEALKDKAELTRDEQAKIIGQVTTNWDFNTAKGLAEANLTVAQAADKGNVFILAPNDGTARAIADTFAADPDVTSYVVTGQDAEKASVQYIIDGKQSMT
;
A
#
# COMPACT_ATOMS: atom_id res chain seq x y z
N GLY A 1 39.25 59.64 -65.94
CA GLY A 1 39.04 58.72 -64.93
C GLY A 1 37.55 58.57 -64.60
N GLY A 2 36.88 57.52 -65.01
CA GLY A 2 35.49 57.27 -64.71
C GLY A 2 35.35 56.39 -63.51
N ALA A 3 34.54 56.81 -62.58
CA ALA A 3 34.13 56.04 -61.44
C ALA A 3 32.86 55.21 -61.76
N ALA A 4 32.91 53.93 -61.57
CA ALA A 4 31.76 53.09 -61.64
C ALA A 4 31.32 52.72 -60.20
N THR A 5 30.06 52.98 -59.91
CA THR A 5 29.37 52.65 -58.67
C THR A 5 28.82 51.20 -58.77
N PRO A 6 28.99 50.33 -57.79
CA PRO A 6 28.25 49.12 -57.76
C PRO A 6 26.94 49.23 -56.99
N ALA A 7 25.90 48.57 -57.49
CA ALA A 7 24.55 48.48 -56.93
C ALA A 7 24.50 47.65 -55.64
N PRO A 8 23.48 47.89 -54.77
CA PRO A 8 23.35 47.12 -53.51
C PRO A 8 22.71 45.76 -53.72
N SER A 9 23.32 44.74 -53.10
CA SER A 9 22.72 43.42 -53.00
C SER A 9 21.71 43.38 -51.87
N THR A 10 20.48 43.07 -52.21
CA THR A 10 19.41 42.75 -51.25
C THR A 10 19.65 41.40 -50.65
N GLY A 11 20.12 41.38 -49.41
CA GLY A 11 20.12 40.20 -48.58
C GLY A 11 18.72 39.97 -48.00
N GLY A 12 18.05 38.94 -48.50
CA GLY A 12 16.80 38.52 -47.91
C GLY A 12 17.07 37.84 -46.55
N GLU A 13 16.61 38.44 -45.48
CA GLU A 13 16.45 37.80 -44.21
C GLU A 13 15.27 36.81 -44.28
N GLN A 14 15.60 35.54 -44.15
CA GLN A 14 14.64 34.48 -43.99
C GLN A 14 14.16 34.51 -42.54
N PRO A 15 12.85 34.62 -42.26
CA PRO A 15 12.37 34.51 -40.87
C PRO A 15 12.54 33.08 -40.40
N THR A 16 13.38 32.88 -39.39
CA THR A 16 13.40 31.66 -38.62
C THR A 16 12.05 31.57 -37.89
N ALA A 17 11.18 30.69 -38.38
CA ALA A 17 9.99 30.30 -37.65
C ALA A 17 10.44 29.56 -36.40
N SER A 18 10.46 30.25 -35.26
CA SER A 18 10.39 29.62 -33.94
C SER A 18 9.08 28.85 -33.91
N SER A 19 9.19 27.54 -33.95
CA SER A 19 8.08 26.65 -33.56
C SER A 19 7.87 26.83 -32.06
N GLU A 20 7.09 27.81 -31.67
CA GLU A 20 6.47 27.84 -30.35
C GLU A 20 5.53 26.63 -30.31
N GLN A 21 6.00 25.62 -29.63
CA GLN A 21 5.14 24.51 -29.18
C GLN A 21 4.04 25.15 -28.32
N PRO A 22 2.74 24.97 -28.62
CA PRO A 22 1.69 25.55 -27.79
C PRO A 22 1.89 25.11 -26.36
N ALA A 23 2.09 26.02 -25.44
CA ALA A 23 2.01 25.77 -24.03
C ALA A 23 0.66 25.06 -23.78
N ALA A 24 0.67 23.91 -23.14
CA ALA A 24 -0.53 23.19 -22.81
C ALA A 24 -1.42 24.10 -21.93
N THR A 25 -2.38 24.76 -22.53
CA THR A 25 -3.39 25.62 -21.88
C THR A 25 -4.52 24.74 -21.34
N GLY A 26 -4.19 23.79 -20.46
CA GLY A 26 -5.17 22.94 -19.82
C GLY A 26 -4.67 22.52 -18.46
N GLY A 27 -5.52 22.63 -17.44
CA GLY A 27 -5.27 22.06 -16.12
C GLY A 27 -5.06 20.53 -16.19
N PRO A 28 -4.85 19.85 -15.06
CA PRO A 28 -4.65 18.41 -15.03
C PRO A 28 -5.85 17.69 -15.62
N GLN A 29 -5.60 16.61 -16.40
CA GLN A 29 -6.65 15.74 -16.93
C GLN A 29 -6.93 14.58 -15.98
N VAL A 30 -5.91 14.13 -15.26
CA VAL A 30 -5.98 13.06 -14.28
C VAL A 30 -5.63 13.61 -12.91
N GLY A 31 -6.51 13.39 -11.95
CA GLY A 31 -6.28 13.66 -10.54
C GLY A 31 -6.05 12.34 -9.79
N ILE A 32 -5.00 12.29 -8.99
CA ILE A 32 -4.66 11.11 -8.20
C ILE A 32 -4.62 11.51 -6.74
N VAL A 33 -5.30 10.72 -5.89
CA VAL A 33 -5.28 10.92 -4.44
C VAL A 33 -4.76 9.66 -3.78
N LEU A 34 -3.61 9.78 -3.11
CA LEU A 34 -2.92 8.70 -2.40
C LEU A 34 -3.07 8.88 -0.89
N PRO A 35 -2.97 7.79 -0.09
CA PRO A 35 -3.36 7.85 1.31
C PRO A 35 -2.37 8.60 2.19
N THR A 36 -1.06 8.36 2.07
CA THR A 36 -0.06 8.93 2.98
C THR A 36 1.34 8.90 2.35
N LYS A 37 2.20 9.81 2.79
CA LYS A 37 3.64 9.76 2.50
C LYS A 37 4.44 8.94 3.53
N ASP A 38 3.80 8.52 4.61
CA ASP A 38 4.46 7.78 5.69
C ASP A 38 4.70 6.30 5.32
N GLU A 39 3.96 5.78 4.33
CA GLU A 39 4.27 4.52 3.67
C GLU A 39 5.10 4.79 2.41
N PRO A 40 6.37 4.38 2.35
CA PRO A 40 7.25 4.63 1.18
C PRO A 40 6.72 4.09 -0.14
N ARG A 41 5.88 3.05 -0.11
CA ARG A 41 5.19 2.53 -1.28
C ARG A 41 4.50 3.62 -2.09
N TRP A 42 3.76 4.51 -1.42
CA TRP A 42 2.97 5.54 -2.11
C TRP A 42 3.82 6.61 -2.77
N LEU A 43 5.02 6.88 -2.24
CA LEU A 43 6.01 7.72 -2.90
C LEU A 43 6.58 7.06 -4.16
N GLN A 44 6.75 5.74 -4.14
CA GLN A 44 7.17 4.98 -5.32
C GLN A 44 6.07 4.98 -6.39
N ASP A 45 4.80 4.85 -6.00
CA ASP A 45 3.67 4.91 -6.91
C ASP A 45 3.50 6.33 -7.49
N GLU A 46 3.64 7.40 -6.69
CA GLU A 46 3.67 8.79 -7.15
C GLU A 46 4.71 8.98 -8.26
N ALA A 47 5.92 8.50 -8.04
CA ALA A 47 7.01 8.60 -9.02
C ALA A 47 6.67 7.88 -10.33
N ARG A 48 6.08 6.68 -10.25
CA ARG A 48 5.66 5.90 -11.42
C ARG A 48 4.52 6.56 -12.18
N PHE A 49 3.51 7.09 -11.48
CA PHE A 49 2.42 7.83 -12.12
C PHE A 49 2.94 9.06 -12.86
N ASN A 50 3.81 9.85 -12.23
CA ASN A 50 4.42 11.01 -12.86
C ASN A 50 5.23 10.65 -14.12
N ASP A 51 6.03 9.59 -14.04
CA ASP A 51 6.86 9.14 -15.16
C ASP A 51 6.01 8.62 -16.33
N LEU A 52 5.07 7.70 -16.05
CA LEU A 52 4.25 7.06 -17.09
C LEU A 52 3.26 8.02 -17.74
N LEU A 53 2.56 8.83 -16.96
CA LEU A 53 1.60 9.80 -17.47
C LEU A 53 2.31 10.97 -18.15
N GLY A 54 3.46 11.41 -17.60
CA GLY A 54 4.30 12.43 -18.24
C GLY A 54 4.82 11.97 -19.60
N THR A 55 5.31 10.75 -19.72
CA THR A 55 5.75 10.14 -20.99
C THR A 55 4.59 10.01 -21.98
N ALA A 56 3.38 9.73 -21.51
CA ALA A 56 2.18 9.67 -22.33
C ALA A 56 1.63 11.06 -22.70
N GLY A 57 2.20 12.14 -22.19
CA GLY A 57 1.73 13.52 -22.44
C GLY A 57 0.40 13.82 -21.73
N VAL A 58 0.06 13.11 -20.68
CA VAL A 58 -1.17 13.29 -19.91
C VAL A 58 -0.90 14.14 -18.67
N PRO A 59 -1.44 15.37 -18.58
CA PRO A 59 -1.28 16.23 -17.41
C PRO A 59 -1.92 15.59 -16.17
N VAL A 60 -1.15 15.46 -15.08
CA VAL A 60 -1.55 14.82 -13.83
C VAL A 60 -1.27 15.73 -12.63
N GLU A 61 -2.14 15.68 -11.65
CA GLU A 61 -1.89 16.26 -10.32
C GLU A 61 -2.12 15.18 -9.26
N ILE A 62 -1.16 15.01 -8.35
CA ILE A 62 -1.18 14.00 -7.29
C ILE A 62 -1.22 14.69 -5.94
N LEU A 63 -2.21 14.34 -5.13
CA LEU A 63 -2.42 14.86 -3.78
C LEU A 63 -2.41 13.69 -2.78
N PHE A 64 -2.06 13.99 -1.52
CA PHE A 64 -2.02 13.03 -0.43
C PHE A 64 -3.02 13.39 0.66
N SER A 65 -3.76 12.40 1.14
CA SER A 65 -4.77 12.55 2.18
C SER A 65 -4.18 12.58 3.59
N GLN A 66 -2.97 12.08 3.78
CA GLN A 66 -2.24 12.03 5.04
C GLN A 66 -3.04 11.38 6.17
N GLY A 67 -3.72 10.27 5.88
CA GLY A 67 -4.50 9.50 6.84
C GLY A 67 -5.86 10.10 7.22
N ASP A 68 -6.32 11.14 6.52
CA ASP A 68 -7.53 11.88 6.84
C ASP A 68 -8.56 11.79 5.71
N SER A 69 -9.72 11.15 5.98
CA SER A 69 -10.80 10.98 5.00
C SER A 69 -11.47 12.31 4.60
N ALA A 70 -11.52 13.31 5.50
CA ALA A 70 -12.06 14.63 5.14
C ALA A 70 -11.12 15.37 4.20
N LYS A 71 -9.81 15.29 4.43
CA LYS A 71 -8.80 15.82 3.53
C LYS A 71 -8.82 15.10 2.18
N GLU A 72 -9.03 13.79 2.16
CA GLU A 72 -9.18 13.00 0.94
C GLU A 72 -10.33 13.52 0.07
N LYS A 73 -11.51 13.72 0.67
CA LYS A 73 -12.66 14.29 -0.03
C LYS A 73 -12.38 15.70 -0.54
N ALA A 74 -11.79 16.57 0.26
CA ALA A 74 -11.41 17.92 -0.14
C ALA A 74 -10.39 17.91 -1.28
N ASN A 75 -9.44 16.99 -1.30
CA ASN A 75 -8.49 16.80 -2.40
C ASN A 75 -9.20 16.40 -3.69
N VAL A 76 -10.13 15.46 -3.64
CA VAL A 76 -10.93 15.07 -4.82
C VAL A 76 -11.74 16.27 -5.34
N GLU A 77 -12.43 17.00 -4.47
CA GLU A 77 -13.21 18.18 -4.86
C GLU A 77 -12.32 19.27 -5.48
N SER A 78 -11.13 19.51 -4.93
CA SER A 78 -10.15 20.44 -5.49
C SER A 78 -9.72 20.05 -6.92
N LEU A 79 -9.45 18.76 -7.15
CA LEU A 79 -9.09 18.24 -8.48
C LEU A 79 -10.25 18.39 -9.47
N LEU A 80 -11.48 18.09 -9.03
CA LEU A 80 -12.68 18.26 -9.85
C LEU A 80 -12.89 19.74 -10.26
N THR A 81 -12.62 20.68 -9.36
CA THR A 81 -12.68 22.13 -9.66
C THR A 81 -11.69 22.53 -10.73
N LYS A 82 -10.56 21.85 -10.85
CA LYS A 82 -9.56 22.04 -11.91
C LYS A 82 -9.93 21.37 -13.23
N GLY A 83 -11.05 20.66 -13.27
CA GLY A 83 -11.60 20.08 -14.49
C GLY A 83 -11.02 18.72 -14.86
N VAL A 84 -10.45 17.95 -13.92
CA VAL A 84 -9.97 16.58 -14.19
C VAL A 84 -11.11 15.70 -14.72
N LYS A 85 -10.77 14.78 -15.60
CA LYS A 85 -11.72 13.86 -16.25
C LYS A 85 -11.63 12.43 -15.67
N VAL A 86 -10.57 12.15 -14.95
CA VAL A 86 -10.34 10.87 -14.28
C VAL A 86 -9.83 11.14 -12.88
N ILE A 87 -10.45 10.51 -11.89
CA ILE A 87 -9.96 10.45 -10.51
C ILE A 87 -9.45 9.03 -10.27
N ILE A 88 -8.19 8.92 -9.88
CA ILE A 88 -7.59 7.68 -9.37
C ILE A 88 -7.46 7.87 -7.86
N LEU A 89 -8.20 7.08 -7.10
CA LEU A 89 -8.30 7.22 -5.65
C LEU A 89 -7.88 5.93 -4.96
N THR A 90 -6.88 6.05 -4.08
CA THR A 90 -6.58 5.02 -3.08
C THR A 90 -7.24 5.46 -1.78
N PRO A 91 -8.38 4.88 -1.39
CA PRO A 91 -9.14 5.38 -0.25
C PRO A 91 -8.40 5.19 1.07
N GLN A 92 -8.44 6.20 1.92
CA GLN A 92 -7.98 6.10 3.30
C GLN A 92 -8.89 5.17 4.12
N ASP A 93 -10.19 5.29 3.90
CA ASP A 93 -11.25 4.45 4.44
C ASP A 93 -12.21 4.11 3.30
N GLY A 94 -12.42 2.81 3.05
CA GLY A 94 -13.20 2.36 1.92
C GLY A 94 -14.65 2.86 1.93
N ALA A 95 -15.29 2.89 3.08
CA ALA A 95 -16.67 3.36 3.21
C ALA A 95 -16.76 4.89 3.16
N ALA A 96 -15.86 5.59 3.83
CA ALA A 96 -15.84 7.05 3.83
C ALA A 96 -15.57 7.65 2.44
N ALA A 97 -14.86 6.94 1.57
CA ALA A 97 -14.53 7.38 0.22
C ALA A 97 -15.73 7.40 -0.73
N ALA A 98 -16.86 6.78 -0.39
CA ALA A 98 -18.05 6.73 -1.25
C ALA A 98 -18.50 8.13 -1.70
N ALA A 99 -18.56 9.08 -0.78
CA ALA A 99 -18.98 10.45 -1.07
C ALA A 99 -18.04 11.18 -2.04
N ALA A 100 -16.74 10.91 -1.98
CA ALA A 100 -15.77 11.47 -2.93
C ALA A 100 -15.95 10.88 -4.33
N ALA A 101 -16.18 9.56 -4.42
CA ALA A 101 -16.45 8.88 -5.69
C ALA A 101 -17.76 9.39 -6.34
N GLU A 102 -18.80 9.58 -5.56
CA GLU A 102 -20.09 10.12 -6.02
C GLU A 102 -19.95 11.55 -6.54
N ALA A 103 -19.22 12.41 -5.82
CA ALA A 103 -18.93 13.77 -6.27
C ALA A 103 -18.15 13.79 -7.60
N ALA A 104 -17.20 12.87 -7.78
CA ALA A 104 -16.47 12.73 -9.04
C ALA A 104 -17.40 12.34 -10.20
N ARG A 105 -18.27 11.35 -9.98
CA ARG A 105 -19.26 10.93 -10.98
C ARG A 105 -20.23 12.07 -11.34
N GLU A 106 -20.75 12.80 -10.37
CA GLU A 106 -21.63 13.94 -10.58
C GLU A 106 -20.96 15.04 -11.41
N ALA A 107 -19.66 15.25 -11.22
CA ALA A 107 -18.86 16.18 -12.03
C ALA A 107 -18.49 15.62 -13.42
N GLY A 108 -18.91 14.41 -13.77
CA GLY A 108 -18.66 13.76 -15.06
C GLY A 108 -17.25 13.14 -15.18
N ALA A 109 -16.52 12.97 -14.09
CA ALA A 109 -15.25 12.29 -14.08
C ALA A 109 -15.42 10.78 -13.93
N LYS A 110 -14.49 10.00 -14.51
CA LYS A 110 -14.37 8.57 -14.28
C LYS A 110 -13.61 8.33 -12.97
N VAL A 111 -14.01 7.28 -12.26
CA VAL A 111 -13.42 6.91 -10.97
C VAL A 111 -12.74 5.56 -11.08
N VAL A 112 -11.44 5.55 -10.74
CA VAL A 112 -10.63 4.33 -10.59
C VAL A 112 -10.33 4.16 -9.11
N SER A 113 -10.84 3.08 -8.52
CA SER A 113 -10.39 2.63 -7.19
C SER A 113 -9.06 1.92 -7.36
N TYR A 114 -8.01 2.50 -6.82
CA TYR A 114 -6.64 2.02 -7.01
C TYR A 114 -6.11 1.35 -5.76
N ASP A 115 -5.69 0.09 -5.88
CA ASP A 115 -5.19 -0.77 -4.82
C ASP A 115 -6.24 -1.13 -3.75
N ARG A 116 -6.83 -0.14 -3.11
CA ARG A 116 -7.86 -0.30 -2.08
C ARG A 116 -9.26 -0.10 -2.66
N LEU A 117 -10.23 -0.86 -2.16
CA LEU A 117 -11.61 -0.82 -2.65
C LEU A 117 -12.42 0.29 -1.98
N ILE A 118 -13.06 1.13 -2.80
CA ILE A 118 -14.11 2.05 -2.37
C ILE A 118 -15.39 1.24 -2.18
N LEU A 119 -15.99 1.33 -1.00
CA LEU A 119 -17.16 0.56 -0.60
C LEU A 119 -18.43 1.41 -0.54
N GLY A 120 -19.60 0.74 -0.62
CA GLY A 120 -20.91 1.37 -0.35
C GLY A 120 -21.40 2.33 -1.43
N THR A 121 -20.84 2.29 -2.62
CA THR A 121 -21.29 3.08 -3.78
C THR A 121 -21.08 2.31 -5.08
N ASP A 122 -21.87 2.66 -6.10
CA ASP A 122 -21.70 2.20 -7.49
C ASP A 122 -20.97 3.22 -8.38
N ALA A 123 -20.41 4.27 -7.79
CA ALA A 123 -19.74 5.36 -8.50
C ALA A 123 -18.29 5.03 -8.92
N VAL A 124 -17.86 3.79 -8.81
CA VAL A 124 -16.55 3.32 -9.25
C VAL A 124 -16.68 2.70 -10.63
N ASP A 125 -15.93 3.23 -11.59
CA ASP A 125 -15.92 2.69 -12.97
C ASP A 125 -14.93 1.52 -13.13
N TYR A 126 -13.79 1.59 -12.43
CA TYR A 126 -12.73 0.59 -12.53
C TYR A 126 -12.09 0.34 -11.16
N TYR A 127 -11.69 -0.91 -10.93
CA TYR A 127 -10.90 -1.30 -9.77
C TYR A 127 -9.60 -1.97 -10.25
N VAL A 128 -8.47 -1.40 -9.85
CA VAL A 128 -7.14 -1.90 -10.18
C VAL A 128 -6.44 -2.31 -8.89
N THR A 129 -6.17 -3.59 -8.76
CA THR A 129 -5.60 -4.16 -7.53
C THR A 129 -4.88 -5.48 -7.81
N PHE A 130 -4.35 -6.09 -6.76
CA PHE A 130 -3.84 -7.46 -6.76
C PHE A 130 -4.94 -8.46 -6.38
N ASP A 131 -4.67 -9.76 -6.55
CA ASP A 131 -5.40 -10.81 -5.84
C ASP A 131 -4.94 -10.83 -4.38
N SER A 132 -5.60 -10.01 -3.56
CA SER A 132 -5.20 -9.79 -2.16
C SER A 132 -5.35 -11.04 -1.29
N ASN A 133 -6.28 -11.94 -1.63
CA ASN A 133 -6.41 -13.23 -0.96
C ASN A 133 -5.19 -14.11 -1.27
N ALA A 134 -4.79 -14.18 -2.55
CA ALA A 134 -3.59 -14.91 -2.95
C ALA A 134 -2.30 -14.32 -2.34
N VAL A 135 -2.23 -13.02 -2.12
CA VAL A 135 -1.10 -12.38 -1.41
C VAL A 135 -1.00 -12.92 0.02
N GLY A 136 -2.09 -12.88 0.78
CA GLY A 136 -2.11 -13.41 2.14
C GLY A 136 -1.78 -14.89 2.21
N ALA A 137 -2.32 -15.69 1.28
CA ALA A 137 -2.02 -17.10 1.17
C ALA A 137 -0.52 -17.36 0.89
N ALA A 138 0.10 -16.59 0.00
CA ALA A 138 1.53 -16.70 -0.31
C ALA A 138 2.42 -16.33 0.88
N GLN A 139 2.07 -15.27 1.63
CA GLN A 139 2.75 -14.92 2.88
C GLN A 139 2.72 -16.08 3.88
N ALA A 140 1.53 -16.62 4.11
CA ALA A 140 1.34 -17.74 5.04
C ALA A 140 2.06 -19.01 4.57
N GLN A 141 2.02 -19.31 3.28
CA GLN A 141 2.72 -20.47 2.71
C GLN A 141 4.22 -20.38 2.92
N TYR A 142 4.79 -19.17 2.78
CA TYR A 142 6.21 -18.97 3.08
C TYR A 142 6.56 -19.31 4.52
N LEU A 143 5.71 -18.95 5.49
CA LEU A 143 5.91 -19.33 6.89
C LEU A 143 5.81 -20.85 7.09
N VAL A 144 4.82 -21.49 6.47
CA VAL A 144 4.65 -22.95 6.52
C VAL A 144 5.86 -23.69 5.96
N ASP A 145 6.38 -23.22 4.82
CA ASP A 145 7.55 -23.84 4.15
C ASP A 145 8.84 -23.72 4.97
N LYS A 146 8.92 -22.77 5.91
CA LYS A 146 10.06 -22.54 6.79
C LYS A 146 9.90 -23.19 8.18
N ALA A 147 8.70 -23.62 8.53
CA ALA A 147 8.45 -24.22 9.84
C ALA A 147 8.97 -25.65 9.91
N GLU A 148 9.64 -25.97 10.99
CA GLU A 148 10.10 -27.32 11.30
C GLU A 148 9.47 -27.80 12.62
N GLY A 149 8.99 -29.04 12.62
CA GLY A 149 8.41 -29.66 13.82
C GLY A 149 7.12 -29.00 14.29
N ALA A 150 6.88 -29.02 15.58
CA ALA A 150 5.68 -28.48 16.21
C ALA A 150 6.00 -27.42 17.26
N GLY A 151 4.98 -26.63 17.64
CA GLY A 151 5.10 -25.63 18.70
C GLY A 151 5.81 -24.34 18.28
N ASN A 152 5.89 -24.05 16.97
CA ASN A 152 6.52 -22.83 16.48
C ASN A 152 5.73 -21.59 16.90
N PRO A 153 6.33 -20.64 17.65
CA PRO A 153 5.64 -19.41 18.04
C PRO A 153 5.24 -18.57 16.82
N LEU A 154 3.96 -18.22 16.73
CA LEU A 154 3.38 -17.44 15.63
C LEU A 154 2.83 -16.12 16.16
N TYR A 155 3.30 -15.04 15.59
CA TYR A 155 2.81 -13.68 15.84
C TYR A 155 2.08 -13.16 14.60
N LEU A 156 0.83 -12.74 14.79
CA LEU A 156 -0.04 -12.25 13.72
C LEU A 156 -0.09 -10.74 13.73
N TYR A 157 0.05 -10.12 12.57
CA TYR A 157 -0.15 -8.70 12.35
C TYR A 157 -0.97 -8.49 11.09
N ALA A 158 -1.84 -7.48 11.10
CA ALA A 158 -2.72 -7.16 10.00
C ALA A 158 -2.66 -5.67 9.67
N GLY A 159 -3.18 -5.29 8.50
CA GLY A 159 -3.35 -3.91 8.08
C GLY A 159 -4.53 -3.23 8.77
N ALA A 160 -4.95 -2.08 8.23
CA ALA A 160 -6.03 -1.29 8.78
C ALA A 160 -7.40 -1.93 8.52
N SER A 161 -8.27 -1.96 9.54
CA SER A 161 -9.65 -2.48 9.40
C SER A 161 -10.54 -1.60 8.53
N SER A 162 -10.12 -0.37 8.23
CA SER A 162 -10.76 0.54 7.27
C SER A 162 -10.46 0.21 5.80
N ASP A 163 -9.55 -0.73 5.57
CA ASP A 163 -9.12 -1.19 4.24
C ASP A 163 -9.57 -2.63 4.01
N ASN A 164 -10.36 -2.86 2.95
CA ASN A 164 -10.81 -4.21 2.60
C ASN A 164 -9.65 -5.20 2.36
N ASN A 165 -8.50 -4.72 1.88
CA ASN A 165 -7.32 -5.56 1.66
C ASN A 165 -6.83 -6.24 2.94
N ALA A 166 -6.94 -5.59 4.10
CA ALA A 166 -6.54 -6.18 5.37
C ALA A 166 -7.32 -7.47 5.67
N PHE A 167 -8.61 -7.49 5.34
CA PHE A 167 -9.46 -8.68 5.48
C PHE A 167 -9.12 -9.76 4.46
N LEU A 168 -8.93 -9.39 3.20
CA LEU A 168 -8.59 -10.34 2.14
C LEU A 168 -7.20 -10.97 2.37
N PHE A 169 -6.21 -10.19 2.77
CA PHE A 169 -4.89 -10.71 3.16
C PHE A 169 -5.02 -11.69 4.32
N PHE A 170 -5.76 -11.31 5.34
CA PHE A 170 -5.93 -12.15 6.53
C PHE A 170 -6.70 -13.44 6.20
N GLU A 171 -7.77 -13.37 5.40
CA GLU A 171 -8.51 -14.55 4.96
C GLU A 171 -7.62 -15.53 4.18
N GLY A 172 -6.85 -15.03 3.23
CA GLY A 172 -5.90 -15.85 2.47
C GLY A 172 -4.85 -16.49 3.38
N ALA A 173 -4.28 -15.71 4.30
CA ALA A 173 -3.30 -16.22 5.25
C ALA A 173 -3.93 -17.25 6.21
N TRP A 174 -5.13 -17.00 6.72
CA TRP A 174 -5.82 -17.92 7.60
C TRP A 174 -6.09 -19.26 6.94
N SER A 175 -6.51 -19.27 5.68
CA SER A 175 -6.77 -20.51 4.93
C SER A 175 -5.58 -21.46 4.88
N VAL A 176 -4.35 -20.92 4.90
CA VAL A 176 -3.10 -21.69 4.88
C VAL A 176 -2.58 -22.00 6.28
N LEU A 177 -2.64 -21.02 7.19
CA LEU A 177 -2.12 -21.17 8.56
C LEU A 177 -3.03 -22.02 9.45
N GLN A 178 -4.35 -21.92 9.29
CA GLN A 178 -5.30 -22.56 10.21
C GLN A 178 -5.09 -24.08 10.36
N PRO A 179 -4.91 -24.86 9.30
CA PRO A 179 -4.63 -26.29 9.47
C PRO A 179 -3.33 -26.56 10.25
N LYS A 180 -2.35 -25.68 10.13
CA LYS A 180 -1.05 -25.76 10.81
C LYS A 180 -1.09 -25.23 12.24
N ILE A 181 -2.05 -24.40 12.56
CA ILE A 181 -2.36 -24.00 13.93
C ILE A 181 -3.14 -25.11 14.63
N ALA A 182 -4.15 -25.67 13.95
CA ALA A 182 -4.96 -26.75 14.51
C ALA A 182 -4.15 -28.04 14.80
N ASP A 183 -3.16 -28.37 13.98
CA ASP A 183 -2.30 -29.54 14.16
C ASP A 183 -1.13 -29.32 15.15
N GLY A 184 -0.98 -28.07 15.64
CA GLY A 184 0.07 -27.73 16.60
C GLY A 184 1.44 -27.38 15.98
N THR A 185 1.55 -27.30 14.66
CA THR A 185 2.78 -26.82 14.00
C THR A 185 3.09 -25.39 14.44
N PHE A 186 2.07 -24.53 14.45
CA PHE A 186 2.16 -23.15 14.96
C PHE A 186 1.32 -22.96 16.21
N VAL A 187 1.79 -22.09 17.10
CA VAL A 187 1.07 -21.65 18.30
C VAL A 187 0.98 -20.13 18.30
N ILE A 188 -0.24 -19.61 18.23
CA ILE A 188 -0.50 -18.17 18.23
C ILE A 188 -0.12 -17.57 19.58
N LYS A 189 0.64 -16.46 19.58
CA LYS A 189 1.16 -15.85 20.82
C LYS A 189 0.58 -14.48 21.15
N ASN A 190 -0.04 -13.80 20.18
CA ASN A 190 -0.45 -12.39 20.36
C ASN A 190 -1.91 -12.09 20.03
N SER A 191 -2.77 -13.09 19.91
CA SER A 191 -4.20 -12.88 19.70
C SER A 191 -5.03 -13.96 20.38
N SER A 192 -5.73 -13.59 21.45
CA SER A 192 -6.69 -14.47 22.13
C SER A 192 -7.91 -14.77 21.26
N GLU A 193 -8.36 -13.85 20.44
CA GLU A 193 -9.46 -14.04 19.50
C GLU A 193 -9.10 -15.09 18.43
N ALA A 194 -7.89 -15.00 17.86
CA ALA A 194 -7.43 -15.98 16.88
C ALA A 194 -7.24 -17.37 17.53
N GLU A 195 -6.69 -17.43 18.75
CA GLU A 195 -6.51 -18.70 19.44
C GLU A 195 -7.85 -19.37 19.76
N ALA A 196 -8.86 -18.61 20.14
CA ALA A 196 -10.20 -19.15 20.40
C ALA A 196 -10.85 -19.75 19.13
N LEU A 197 -10.41 -19.34 17.95
CA LEU A 197 -10.93 -19.78 16.66
C LEU A 197 -9.99 -20.71 15.89
N LYS A 198 -8.94 -21.21 16.53
CA LYS A 198 -7.88 -22.02 15.89
C LYS A 198 -8.36 -23.25 15.15
N ASP A 199 -9.48 -23.85 15.58
CA ASP A 199 -10.06 -25.05 14.98
C ASP A 199 -11.10 -24.73 13.88
N LYS A 200 -11.29 -23.44 13.56
CA LYS A 200 -12.28 -22.98 12.59
C LYS A 200 -11.63 -22.62 11.26
N ALA A 201 -11.91 -23.42 10.23
CA ALA A 201 -11.31 -23.26 8.90
C ALA A 201 -11.71 -21.94 8.21
N GLU A 202 -12.98 -21.56 8.31
CA GLU A 202 -13.52 -20.35 7.71
C GLU A 202 -14.03 -19.40 8.80
N LEU A 203 -13.56 -18.14 8.74
CA LEU A 203 -13.97 -17.09 9.65
C LEU A 203 -15.05 -16.21 9.01
N THR A 204 -16.04 -15.81 9.80
CA THR A 204 -16.96 -14.74 9.39
C THR A 204 -16.23 -13.40 9.36
N ARG A 205 -16.81 -12.42 8.68
CA ARG A 205 -16.27 -11.05 8.65
C ARG A 205 -16.13 -10.46 10.06
N ASP A 206 -17.10 -10.70 10.93
CA ASP A 206 -17.07 -10.22 12.31
C ASP A 206 -15.96 -10.90 13.14
N GLU A 207 -15.74 -12.19 12.94
CA GLU A 207 -14.64 -12.91 13.58
C GLU A 207 -13.27 -12.39 13.11
N GLN A 208 -13.12 -12.17 11.81
CA GLN A 208 -11.92 -11.53 11.24
C GLN A 208 -11.72 -10.13 11.85
N ALA A 209 -12.78 -9.33 11.94
CA ALA A 209 -12.70 -7.98 12.50
C ALA A 209 -12.22 -7.97 13.95
N LYS A 210 -12.65 -8.93 14.77
CA LYS A 210 -12.19 -9.08 16.16
C LYS A 210 -10.71 -9.41 16.23
N ILE A 211 -10.24 -10.33 15.40
CA ILE A 211 -8.81 -10.70 15.34
C ILE A 211 -8.00 -9.49 14.87
N ILE A 212 -8.40 -8.86 13.76
CA ILE A 212 -7.71 -7.70 13.22
C ILE A 212 -7.68 -6.57 14.26
N GLY A 213 -8.74 -6.38 15.03
CA GLY A 213 -8.78 -5.40 16.12
C GLY A 213 -7.69 -5.60 17.17
N GLN A 214 -7.23 -6.82 17.39
CA GLN A 214 -6.12 -7.11 18.32
C GLN A 214 -4.74 -6.94 17.70
N VAL A 215 -4.61 -7.11 16.37
CA VAL A 215 -3.32 -7.23 15.69
C VAL A 215 -3.10 -6.19 14.59
N THR A 216 -3.98 -5.18 14.48
CA THR A 216 -3.88 -4.16 13.44
C THR A 216 -2.68 -3.26 13.64
N THR A 217 -1.90 -3.09 12.58
CA THR A 217 -0.82 -2.11 12.48
C THR A 217 -1.27 -0.80 11.87
N ASN A 218 -2.50 -0.71 11.37
CA ASN A 218 -3.01 0.41 10.57
C ASN A 218 -2.14 0.74 9.35
N TRP A 219 -1.34 -0.21 8.83
CA TRP A 219 -0.33 0.00 7.80
C TRP A 219 0.79 0.98 8.23
N ASP A 220 0.90 1.28 9.52
CA ASP A 220 1.78 2.31 10.07
C ASP A 220 2.98 1.72 10.78
N PHE A 221 4.18 2.22 10.43
CA PHE A 221 5.44 1.75 10.99
C PHE A 221 5.50 1.90 12.52
N ASN A 222 5.11 3.06 13.05
CA ASN A 222 5.19 3.34 14.49
C ASN A 222 4.15 2.54 15.27
N THR A 223 2.94 2.38 14.74
CA THR A 223 1.91 1.52 15.32
C THR A 223 2.38 0.07 15.37
N ALA A 224 2.95 -0.43 14.28
CA ALA A 224 3.51 -1.79 14.23
C ALA A 224 4.63 -1.99 15.25
N LYS A 225 5.55 -1.04 15.36
CA LYS A 225 6.62 -1.05 16.35
C LYS A 225 6.07 -1.13 17.77
N GLY A 226 5.16 -0.22 18.13
CA GLY A 226 4.57 -0.19 19.48
C GLY A 226 3.81 -1.47 19.81
N LEU A 227 3.10 -2.04 18.84
CA LEU A 227 2.38 -3.30 19.03
C LEU A 227 3.34 -4.48 19.23
N ALA A 228 4.40 -4.56 18.45
CA ALA A 228 5.44 -5.59 18.60
C ALA A 228 6.16 -5.47 19.95
N GLU A 229 6.52 -4.26 20.38
CA GLU A 229 7.11 -4.01 21.68
C GLU A 229 6.18 -4.47 22.83
N ALA A 230 4.89 -4.15 22.75
CA ALA A 230 3.89 -4.60 23.72
C ALA A 230 3.74 -6.13 23.76
N ASN A 231 3.70 -6.77 22.59
CA ASN A 231 3.63 -8.24 22.50
C ASN A 231 4.84 -8.90 23.16
N LEU A 232 6.06 -8.42 22.89
CA LEU A 232 7.28 -8.99 23.46
C LEU A 232 7.43 -8.72 24.93
N THR A 233 6.92 -7.61 25.43
CA THR A 233 6.94 -7.27 26.87
C THR A 233 6.14 -8.25 27.71
N VAL A 234 5.00 -8.72 27.22
CA VAL A 234 4.13 -9.66 27.95
C VAL A 234 4.46 -11.14 27.66
N ALA A 235 5.17 -11.44 26.57
CA ALA A 235 5.54 -12.77 26.20
C ALA A 235 6.59 -13.34 27.17
N GLN A 236 6.43 -14.63 27.50
CA GLN A 236 7.45 -15.37 28.26
C GLN A 236 8.60 -15.79 27.33
N ALA A 237 9.79 -16.07 27.89
CA ALA A 237 10.92 -16.56 27.11
C ALA A 237 10.58 -17.80 26.27
N ALA A 238 9.74 -18.71 26.80
CA ALA A 238 9.24 -19.88 26.08
C ALA A 238 8.35 -19.57 24.87
N ASP A 239 7.80 -18.37 24.79
CA ASP A 239 6.96 -17.89 23.66
C ASP A 239 7.80 -17.18 22.57
N LYS A 240 9.10 -17.18 22.72
CA LYS A 240 10.09 -16.56 21.86
C LYS A 240 10.99 -17.64 21.22
N GLY A 241 12.26 -17.42 21.08
CA GLY A 241 13.18 -18.37 20.41
C GLY A 241 13.13 -18.21 18.90
N ASN A 242 12.79 -19.24 18.15
CA ASN A 242 12.63 -19.20 16.70
C ASN A 242 11.18 -18.85 16.35
N VAL A 243 10.90 -17.58 16.06
CA VAL A 243 9.54 -17.08 15.88
C VAL A 243 9.16 -16.92 14.42
N PHE A 244 7.86 -17.04 14.16
CA PHE A 244 7.24 -16.82 12.84
C PHE A 244 6.29 -15.64 12.92
N ILE A 245 6.40 -14.74 11.96
CA ILE A 245 5.71 -13.45 11.97
C ILE A 245 4.98 -13.25 10.66
N LEU A 246 3.65 -13.20 10.72
CA LEU A 246 2.83 -12.75 9.62
C LEU A 246 2.74 -11.24 9.69
N ALA A 247 3.50 -10.53 8.86
CA ALA A 247 3.43 -9.09 8.72
C ALA A 247 2.79 -8.73 7.36
N PRO A 248 1.86 -7.77 7.31
CA PRO A 248 1.01 -7.58 6.14
C PRO A 248 1.70 -6.85 4.99
N ASN A 249 2.66 -5.98 5.28
CA ASN A 249 3.38 -5.19 4.28
C ASN A 249 4.79 -4.83 4.74
N ASP A 250 5.58 -4.24 3.87
CA ASP A 250 7.01 -4.01 4.07
C ASP A 250 7.33 -3.00 5.18
N GLY A 251 6.63 -1.86 5.21
CA GLY A 251 6.87 -0.84 6.24
C GLY A 251 6.66 -1.40 7.65
N THR A 252 5.57 -2.12 7.85
CA THR A 252 5.28 -2.76 9.14
C THR A 252 6.20 -3.95 9.41
N ALA A 253 6.57 -4.72 8.38
CA ALA A 253 7.51 -5.83 8.51
C ALA A 253 8.88 -5.37 9.03
N ARG A 254 9.40 -4.26 8.51
CA ARG A 254 10.69 -3.73 8.99
C ARG A 254 10.61 -3.27 10.44
N ALA A 255 9.55 -2.57 10.83
CA ALA A 255 9.35 -2.15 12.21
C ALA A 255 9.28 -3.34 13.18
N ILE A 256 8.53 -4.36 12.82
CA ILE A 256 8.37 -5.59 13.62
C ILE A 256 9.69 -6.36 13.66
N ALA A 257 10.36 -6.55 12.51
CA ALA A 257 11.63 -7.24 12.43
C ALA A 257 12.71 -6.60 13.32
N ASP A 258 12.85 -5.28 13.27
CA ASP A 258 13.81 -4.55 14.10
C ASP A 258 13.50 -4.73 15.60
N THR A 259 12.22 -4.73 15.97
CA THR A 259 11.79 -4.90 17.36
C THR A 259 12.07 -6.33 17.85
N PHE A 260 11.77 -7.35 17.05
CA PHE A 260 12.07 -8.75 17.41
C PHE A 260 13.56 -9.02 17.44
N ALA A 261 14.34 -8.45 16.50
CA ALA A 261 15.79 -8.60 16.48
C ALA A 261 16.48 -8.00 17.71
N ALA A 262 15.89 -7.01 18.35
CA ALA A 262 16.40 -6.36 19.55
C ALA A 262 16.09 -7.13 20.85
N ASP A 263 15.16 -8.10 20.82
CA ASP A 263 14.78 -8.89 21.99
C ASP A 263 15.79 -10.03 22.20
N PRO A 264 16.44 -10.13 23.37
CA PRO A 264 17.49 -11.12 23.62
C PRO A 264 16.98 -12.58 23.68
N ASP A 265 15.69 -12.80 23.90
CA ASP A 265 15.08 -14.11 23.92
C ASP A 265 14.60 -14.60 22.54
N VAL A 266 14.65 -13.73 21.52
CA VAL A 266 14.39 -14.06 20.11
C VAL A 266 15.70 -14.54 19.48
N THR A 267 15.79 -15.82 19.16
CA THR A 267 16.98 -16.44 18.55
C THR A 267 17.02 -16.19 17.04
N SER A 268 15.88 -16.36 16.40
CA SER A 268 15.68 -16.10 14.98
C SER A 268 14.22 -15.75 14.70
N TYR A 269 13.98 -15.17 13.53
CA TYR A 269 12.62 -14.90 13.09
C TYR A 269 12.49 -15.07 11.58
N VAL A 270 11.28 -15.44 11.16
CA VAL A 270 10.83 -15.43 9.77
C VAL A 270 9.70 -14.41 9.68
N VAL A 271 9.85 -13.40 8.85
CA VAL A 271 8.87 -12.31 8.71
C VAL A 271 8.46 -12.09 7.27
N THR A 272 7.16 -11.98 7.05
CA THR A 272 6.58 -11.71 5.73
C THR A 272 6.51 -10.22 5.42
N GLY A 273 6.20 -9.88 4.18
CA GLY A 273 6.01 -8.52 3.70
C GLY A 273 5.20 -8.49 2.41
N GLN A 274 5.02 -7.29 1.87
CA GLN A 274 4.37 -6.98 0.60
C GLN A 274 4.80 -5.58 0.19
N ASP A 275 4.75 -5.24 -1.10
CA ASP A 275 4.98 -3.95 -1.74
C ASP A 275 6.33 -3.80 -2.46
N ALA A 276 7.29 -4.68 -2.24
CA ALA A 276 8.64 -4.60 -2.81
C ALA A 276 9.27 -3.20 -2.64
N GLU A 277 9.12 -2.62 -1.44
CA GLU A 277 9.78 -1.36 -1.11
C GLU A 277 11.29 -1.51 -1.15
N LYS A 278 11.99 -0.52 -1.67
CA LYS A 278 13.47 -0.57 -1.82
C LYS A 278 14.18 -0.89 -0.50
N ALA A 279 13.70 -0.30 0.60
CA ALA A 279 14.27 -0.56 1.92
C ALA A 279 14.08 -2.01 2.35
N SER A 280 12.96 -2.64 2.01
CA SER A 280 12.70 -4.04 2.34
C SER A 280 13.48 -5.01 1.44
N VAL A 281 13.66 -4.68 0.17
CA VAL A 281 14.58 -5.43 -0.70
C VAL A 281 15.99 -5.44 -0.09
N GLN A 282 16.47 -4.30 0.43
CA GLN A 282 17.74 -4.24 1.14
C GLN A 282 17.74 -5.07 2.43
N TYR A 283 16.64 -5.02 3.20
CA TYR A 283 16.49 -5.86 4.41
C TYR A 283 16.54 -7.36 4.09
N ILE A 284 15.99 -7.78 2.96
CA ILE A 284 16.07 -9.18 2.51
C ILE A 284 17.50 -9.57 2.17
N ILE A 285 18.23 -8.70 1.45
CA ILE A 285 19.66 -8.90 1.12
C ILE A 285 20.49 -9.01 2.40
N ASP A 286 20.18 -8.18 3.40
CA ASP A 286 20.89 -8.14 4.69
C ASP A 286 20.43 -9.25 5.67
N GLY A 287 19.46 -10.07 5.29
CA GLY A 287 18.92 -11.14 6.13
C GLY A 287 18.03 -10.66 7.28
N LYS A 288 17.49 -9.44 7.20
CA LYS A 288 16.63 -8.81 8.23
C LYS A 288 15.13 -8.96 7.96
N GLN A 289 14.74 -9.25 6.74
CA GLN A 289 13.39 -9.58 6.32
C GLN A 289 13.42 -10.82 5.44
N SER A 290 12.39 -11.65 5.48
CA SER A 290 12.45 -12.96 4.84
C SER A 290 11.91 -12.97 3.42
N MET A 291 10.88 -12.17 3.14
CA MET A 291 10.26 -12.08 1.83
C MET A 291 9.45 -10.77 1.69
N THR A 292 9.13 -10.43 0.45
CA THR A 292 8.14 -9.40 0.11
C THR A 292 7.38 -9.79 -1.15
#